data_f5eb1dd84900bdd550007b71260fafeb
#
_entry.id   f5eb1dd84900bdd550007b71260fafeb
#
_cell.length_a   1.000
_cell.length_b   1.000
_cell.length_c   1.000
_cell.angle_alpha   90.00
_cell.angle_beta   90.00
_cell.angle_gamma   90.00
#
_symmetry.space_group_name_H-M   'P 1'
#
loop_
_entity.id
_entity.type
_entity.pdbx_description
1 polymer ?
#
loop_
_entity_poly.entity_id
_entity_poly.type
_entity_poly.pdbx_seq_one_letter_code
_entity_poly.pdbx_strand_id
1 'polypeptide(L)'
;MYIRKVHIENFKKFKGAFDLELNSDLNIIVGDNEAGKSTIIEAIFLALTGIFRNRYIRNDLNSYIFNKDVVDEYLTNVNAGHKANLPKVLIELFFDGEDAPPIFRGLHNSESSDSSGVSLAIEFDERFKEEYEVLIRGKEVQSLPIEYYEVKWYGFNWDNATSRLIPLKVALIDSDNGKLPNGSDIYISRIIKDNLDSDDVVKITQAFRGLQDDFSGNQSVKDINDGIKGSSGITNKEIGISVDMSSRNAWESFLMTYLDNIPFTYIGKGEQAIIKTNLALGNKKASNAGVILMEEPENHLSHTKMNELISYIKHHCEDKDKQLIISTHSSFVANKLGLSRLILLNGTNTLRLSELKKDTEAYFESLPGYNTLRLILCKKAILVEGPSDELVVQRAYLDKNGKLPIEDGVDVISAYNLSFLRFLEIADKLKLAACVVTDNDGNVNALKDKYKDYLHSDHIRICYDETVNSSSIEIDDKAYNCNTLEPNLLNANSLDEICKVIGKEFNTNEDLLNYMKGHKTDCALAIFKSKEKINYPQYILDAIQ
;
A
#
# COMPACT_ATOMS: atom_id res chain seq x y z
N MET A 1 -24.80 -5.86 4.11
CA MET A 1 -24.25 -5.91 2.72
C MET A 1 -22.82 -5.43 2.73
N TYR A 2 -21.91 -6.07 1.96
CA TYR A 2 -20.48 -5.75 1.88
C TYR A 2 -19.94 -6.01 0.46
N ILE A 3 -18.73 -5.54 0.17
CA ILE A 3 -18.02 -5.84 -1.09
C ILE A 3 -17.32 -7.19 -0.90
N ARG A 4 -17.76 -8.21 -1.65
CA ARG A 4 -17.16 -9.55 -1.65
C ARG A 4 -15.88 -9.59 -2.48
N LYS A 5 -15.91 -8.94 -3.67
CA LYS A 5 -14.82 -8.97 -4.64
C LYS A 5 -14.66 -7.62 -5.33
N VAL A 6 -13.43 -7.27 -5.60
CA VAL A 6 -13.04 -6.14 -6.45
C VAL A 6 -12.35 -6.69 -7.70
N HIS A 7 -12.82 -6.31 -8.87
CA HIS A 7 -12.19 -6.57 -10.16
C HIS A 7 -11.71 -5.26 -10.77
N ILE A 8 -10.45 -5.21 -11.19
CA ILE A 8 -9.83 -4.00 -11.76
C ILE A 8 -9.09 -4.39 -13.03
N GLU A 9 -9.33 -3.64 -14.14
CA GLU A 9 -8.57 -3.80 -15.38
C GLU A 9 -7.95 -2.47 -15.81
N ASN A 10 -6.67 -2.49 -16.10
CA ASN A 10 -5.89 -1.40 -16.70
C ASN A 10 -5.98 -0.05 -15.96
N PHE A 11 -6.25 -0.07 -14.67
CA PHE A 11 -6.35 1.12 -13.83
C PHE A 11 -5.04 1.38 -13.09
N LYS A 12 -4.41 2.51 -13.38
CA LYS A 12 -3.16 2.98 -12.75
C LYS A 12 -2.07 1.89 -12.71
N LYS A 13 -1.80 1.30 -11.54
CA LYS A 13 -0.76 0.28 -11.35
C LYS A 13 -1.13 -1.08 -11.97
N PHE A 14 -2.40 -1.41 -12.05
CA PHE A 14 -2.84 -2.74 -12.53
C PHE A 14 -2.92 -2.78 -14.05
N LYS A 15 -2.11 -3.65 -14.66
CA LYS A 15 -2.14 -4.01 -16.08
C LYS A 15 -2.93 -5.30 -16.25
N GLY A 16 -3.92 -5.30 -17.15
CA GLY A 16 -4.82 -6.45 -17.32
C GLY A 16 -5.75 -6.63 -16.13
N ALA A 17 -6.32 -7.81 -16.00
CA ALA A 17 -7.27 -8.15 -14.95
C ALA A 17 -6.58 -8.40 -13.60
N PHE A 18 -7.11 -7.82 -12.56
CA PHE A 18 -6.72 -8.02 -11.17
C PHE A 18 -7.97 -8.28 -10.33
N ASP A 19 -7.98 -9.35 -9.58
CA ASP A 19 -9.08 -9.76 -8.72
C ASP A 19 -8.66 -9.78 -7.26
N LEU A 20 -9.52 -9.27 -6.37
CA LEU A 20 -9.31 -9.26 -4.94
C LEU A 20 -10.58 -9.65 -4.19
N GLU A 21 -10.57 -10.78 -3.53
CA GLU A 21 -11.64 -11.18 -2.61
C GLU A 21 -11.50 -10.42 -1.29
N LEU A 22 -12.63 -10.06 -0.67
CA LEU A 22 -12.67 -9.31 0.58
C LEU A 22 -13.54 -10.03 1.63
N ASN A 23 -13.17 -9.89 2.90
CA ASN A 23 -13.99 -10.33 4.02
C ASN A 23 -15.10 -9.32 4.31
N SER A 24 -16.18 -9.79 4.95
CA SER A 24 -17.34 -8.95 5.29
C SER A 24 -17.05 -7.90 6.38
N ASP A 25 -15.98 -8.07 7.15
CA ASP A 25 -15.64 -7.25 8.31
C ASP A 25 -14.35 -6.42 8.07
N LEU A 26 -13.20 -6.96 8.42
CA LEU A 26 -11.91 -6.29 8.35
C LEU A 26 -11.02 -6.89 7.26
N ASN A 27 -10.43 -6.03 6.45
CA ASN A 27 -9.45 -6.36 5.42
C ASN A 27 -8.24 -5.44 5.56
N ILE A 28 -7.05 -6.00 5.68
CA ILE A 28 -5.80 -5.27 5.86
C ILE A 28 -4.89 -5.58 4.69
N ILE A 29 -4.75 -4.62 3.77
CA ILE A 29 -3.94 -4.77 2.57
C ILE A 29 -2.51 -4.33 2.90
N VAL A 30 -1.58 -5.27 2.83
CA VAL A 30 -0.16 -5.04 3.14
C VAL A 30 0.70 -5.37 1.91
N GLY A 31 1.66 -4.52 1.63
CA GLY A 31 2.60 -4.71 0.53
C GLY A 31 3.64 -3.60 0.53
N ASP A 32 4.67 -3.74 -0.29
CA ASP A 32 5.70 -2.73 -0.48
C ASP A 32 5.12 -1.41 -1.06
N ASN A 33 5.92 -0.36 -1.02
CA ASN A 33 5.61 0.88 -1.72
C ASN A 33 5.39 0.57 -3.20
N GLU A 34 4.40 1.22 -3.80
CA GLU A 34 3.98 0.97 -5.19
C GLU A 34 3.37 -0.42 -5.48
N ALA A 35 3.10 -1.28 -4.50
CA ALA A 35 2.43 -2.56 -4.71
C ALA A 35 0.99 -2.42 -5.27
N GLY A 36 0.39 -1.23 -5.16
CA GLY A 36 -0.96 -0.97 -5.67
C GLY A 36 -2.03 -0.81 -4.58
N LYS A 37 -1.66 -0.76 -3.29
CA LYS A 37 -2.58 -0.61 -2.16
C LYS A 37 -3.54 0.58 -2.32
N SER A 38 -2.98 1.78 -2.53
CA SER A 38 -3.78 3.00 -2.77
C SER A 38 -4.62 2.92 -4.03
N THR A 39 -4.14 2.23 -5.06
CA THR A 39 -4.90 2.00 -6.30
C THR A 39 -6.17 1.18 -6.03
N ILE A 40 -6.12 0.18 -5.16
CA ILE A 40 -7.30 -0.61 -4.75
C ILE A 40 -8.29 0.28 -4.00
N ILE A 41 -7.84 1.05 -3.01
CA ILE A 41 -8.68 1.98 -2.25
C ILE A 41 -9.34 3.01 -3.17
N GLU A 42 -8.56 3.64 -4.07
CA GLU A 42 -9.09 4.60 -5.05
C GLU A 42 -10.09 3.96 -6.01
N ALA A 43 -9.86 2.73 -6.49
CA ALA A 43 -10.78 2.01 -7.37
C ALA A 43 -12.13 1.75 -6.68
N ILE A 44 -12.11 1.26 -5.43
CA ILE A 44 -13.32 1.03 -4.64
C ILE A 44 -14.08 2.35 -4.44
N PHE A 45 -13.36 3.40 -4.02
CA PHE A 45 -13.97 4.71 -3.79
C PHE A 45 -14.56 5.31 -5.07
N LEU A 46 -13.83 5.22 -6.18
CA LEU A 46 -14.28 5.70 -7.48
C LEU A 46 -15.56 4.96 -7.94
N ALA A 47 -15.57 3.63 -7.86
CA ALA A 47 -16.71 2.83 -8.31
C ALA A 47 -17.98 3.04 -7.45
N LEU A 48 -17.84 3.38 -6.16
CA LEU A 48 -18.99 3.68 -5.27
C LEU A 48 -19.48 5.13 -5.38
N THR A 49 -18.60 6.08 -5.72
CA THR A 49 -18.92 7.52 -5.62
C THR A 49 -18.89 8.27 -6.95
N GLY A 50 -18.19 7.74 -7.95
CA GLY A 50 -17.88 8.46 -9.19
C GLY A 50 -16.87 9.60 -9.00
N ILE A 51 -16.21 9.65 -7.84
CA ILE A 51 -15.26 10.72 -7.48
C ILE A 51 -13.82 10.18 -7.52
N PHE A 52 -12.98 10.86 -8.27
CA PHE A 52 -11.55 10.63 -8.32
C PHE A 52 -10.81 11.92 -7.96
N ARG A 53 -9.90 11.87 -6.98
CA ARG A 53 -9.13 13.03 -6.50
C ARG A 53 -10.00 14.29 -6.24
N ASN A 54 -11.10 14.10 -5.53
CA ASN A 54 -12.08 15.14 -5.15
C ASN A 54 -12.87 15.75 -6.32
N ARG A 55 -12.83 15.18 -7.52
CA ARG A 55 -13.61 15.62 -8.70
C ARG A 55 -14.44 14.49 -9.27
N TYR A 56 -15.60 14.79 -9.86
CA TYR A 56 -16.37 13.80 -10.59
C TYR A 56 -15.61 13.35 -11.82
N ILE A 57 -15.40 12.05 -11.96
CA ILE A 57 -14.59 11.45 -13.04
C ILE A 57 -15.09 11.83 -14.43
N ARG A 58 -16.39 11.99 -14.61
CA ARG A 58 -17.00 12.42 -15.89
C ARG A 58 -16.55 13.80 -16.34
N ASN A 59 -16.16 14.67 -15.40
CA ASN A 59 -15.78 16.04 -15.67
C ASN A 59 -14.26 16.25 -15.73
N ASP A 60 -13.48 15.30 -15.21
CA ASP A 60 -12.03 15.44 -15.06
C ASP A 60 -11.29 14.14 -15.47
N LEU A 61 -11.70 13.59 -16.62
CA LEU A 61 -11.06 12.41 -17.18
C LEU A 61 -9.68 12.78 -17.71
N ASN A 62 -8.68 11.95 -17.41
CA ASN A 62 -7.30 12.15 -17.88
C ASN A 62 -6.60 10.83 -18.16
N SER A 63 -5.51 10.84 -18.95
CA SER A 63 -4.78 9.65 -19.37
C SER A 63 -4.05 8.92 -18.24
N TYR A 64 -3.73 9.61 -17.13
CA TYR A 64 -3.03 8.99 -15.98
C TYR A 64 -3.89 8.04 -15.16
N ILE A 65 -5.17 7.94 -15.46
CA ILE A 65 -6.09 6.95 -14.89
C ILE A 65 -5.83 5.56 -15.46
N PHE A 66 -5.40 5.52 -16.72
CA PHE A 66 -5.05 4.28 -17.40
C PHE A 66 -3.70 3.75 -16.94
N ASN A 67 -3.51 2.44 -17.04
CA ASN A 67 -2.20 1.83 -16.82
C ASN A 67 -1.22 2.33 -17.90
N LYS A 68 -0.05 2.77 -17.46
CA LYS A 68 0.96 3.38 -18.36
C LYS A 68 1.42 2.42 -19.45
N ASP A 69 1.71 1.17 -19.11
CA ASP A 69 2.23 0.19 -20.09
C ASP A 69 1.19 -0.10 -21.19
N VAL A 70 -0.10 -0.14 -20.83
CA VAL A 70 -1.19 -0.33 -21.78
C VAL A 70 -1.30 0.87 -22.73
N VAL A 71 -1.11 2.09 -22.22
CA VAL A 71 -1.10 3.30 -23.05
C VAL A 71 0.13 3.32 -23.96
N ASP A 72 1.31 2.98 -23.45
CA ASP A 72 2.55 2.95 -24.22
C ASP A 72 2.49 1.88 -25.33
N GLU A 73 1.93 0.70 -25.05
CA GLU A 73 1.68 -0.35 -26.04
C GLU A 73 0.70 0.11 -27.13
N TYR A 74 -0.38 0.78 -26.76
CA TYR A 74 -1.34 1.37 -27.69
C TYR A 74 -0.64 2.38 -28.62
N LEU A 75 0.10 3.35 -28.05
CA LEU A 75 0.77 4.39 -28.82
C LEU A 75 1.81 3.79 -29.79
N THR A 76 2.57 2.81 -29.32
CA THR A 76 3.56 2.10 -30.17
C THR A 76 2.89 1.43 -31.35
N ASN A 77 1.79 0.70 -31.14
CA ASN A 77 1.09 -0.01 -32.19
C ASN A 77 0.41 0.93 -33.20
N VAL A 78 -0.26 1.99 -32.71
CA VAL A 78 -0.92 2.98 -33.58
C VAL A 78 0.11 3.67 -34.48
N ASN A 79 1.22 4.12 -33.92
CA ASN A 79 2.26 4.83 -34.67
C ASN A 79 3.04 3.91 -35.64
N ALA A 80 3.05 2.59 -35.36
CA ALA A 80 3.57 1.59 -36.30
C ALA A 80 2.57 1.23 -37.42
N GLY A 81 1.38 1.81 -37.43
CA GLY A 81 0.31 1.52 -38.39
C GLY A 81 -0.37 0.17 -38.18
N HIS A 82 -0.20 -0.44 -37.03
CA HIS A 82 -0.88 -1.68 -36.64
C HIS A 82 -2.26 -1.38 -36.09
N LYS A 83 -3.18 -2.37 -36.23
CA LYS A 83 -4.48 -2.28 -35.56
C LYS A 83 -4.26 -2.38 -34.05
N ALA A 84 -4.42 -1.26 -33.34
CA ALA A 84 -4.30 -1.20 -31.89
C ALA A 84 -5.68 -1.27 -31.23
N ASN A 85 -5.79 -2.04 -30.16
CA ASN A 85 -6.94 -1.98 -29.29
C ASN A 85 -6.87 -0.72 -28.42
N LEU A 86 -7.92 0.06 -28.42
CA LEU A 86 -8.02 1.25 -27.56
C LEU A 86 -8.00 0.82 -26.08
N PRO A 87 -7.16 1.43 -25.25
CA PRO A 87 -7.15 1.15 -23.83
C PRO A 87 -8.53 1.30 -23.18
N LYS A 88 -8.86 0.39 -22.29
CA LYS A 88 -10.10 0.43 -21.51
C LYS A 88 -9.75 0.22 -20.04
N VAL A 89 -10.42 0.97 -19.15
CA VAL A 89 -10.40 0.73 -17.71
C VAL A 89 -11.73 0.10 -17.32
N LEU A 90 -11.70 -0.92 -16.48
CA LEU A 90 -12.87 -1.53 -15.89
C LEU A 90 -12.66 -1.68 -14.39
N ILE A 91 -13.64 -1.26 -13.59
CA ILE A 91 -13.68 -1.49 -12.15
C ILE A 91 -15.05 -2.06 -11.82
N GLU A 92 -15.07 -3.26 -11.25
CA GLU A 92 -16.30 -3.90 -10.80
C GLU A 92 -16.22 -4.22 -9.30
N LEU A 93 -17.31 -3.95 -8.60
CA LEU A 93 -17.48 -4.29 -7.20
C LEU A 93 -18.63 -5.26 -7.08
N PHE A 94 -18.35 -6.48 -6.64
CA PHE A 94 -19.33 -7.51 -6.37
C PHE A 94 -19.81 -7.39 -4.92
N PHE A 95 -21.14 -7.27 -4.77
CA PHE A 95 -21.77 -7.15 -3.46
C PHE A 95 -22.29 -8.49 -2.98
N ASP A 96 -22.24 -8.70 -1.66
CA ASP A 96 -22.86 -9.85 -1.01
C ASP A 96 -23.66 -9.40 0.22
N GLY A 97 -24.68 -10.19 0.60
CA GLY A 97 -25.62 -9.91 1.68
C GLY A 97 -27.08 -9.85 1.21
N GLU A 98 -27.99 -10.07 2.14
CA GLU A 98 -29.43 -10.27 1.85
C GLU A 98 -30.15 -9.01 1.32
N ASP A 99 -29.57 -7.81 1.53
CA ASP A 99 -30.22 -6.51 1.24
C ASP A 99 -29.81 -5.89 -0.11
N ALA A 100 -29.21 -6.63 -1.04
CA ALA A 100 -28.79 -6.08 -2.33
C ALA A 100 -30.03 -5.79 -3.22
N PRO A 101 -30.26 -4.52 -3.63
CA PRO A 101 -31.41 -4.18 -4.45
C PRO A 101 -31.37 -4.90 -5.82
N PRO A 102 -32.51 -5.36 -6.36
CA PRO A 102 -32.57 -6.06 -7.63
C PRO A 102 -31.97 -5.29 -8.81
N ILE A 103 -31.98 -3.96 -8.77
CA ILE A 103 -31.38 -3.06 -9.78
C ILE A 103 -29.88 -3.26 -9.97
N PHE A 104 -29.17 -3.89 -9.02
CA PHE A 104 -27.74 -4.16 -9.12
C PHE A 104 -27.44 -5.62 -9.45
N ARG A 105 -28.44 -6.49 -9.56
CA ARG A 105 -28.27 -7.92 -9.82
C ARG A 105 -28.41 -8.26 -11.30
N GLY A 106 -27.42 -8.96 -11.86
CA GLY A 106 -27.44 -9.39 -13.24
C GLY A 106 -26.20 -10.16 -13.66
N LEU A 107 -26.13 -10.45 -14.97
CA LEU A 107 -25.08 -11.26 -15.60
C LEU A 107 -23.97 -10.43 -16.23
N HIS A 108 -24.08 -9.10 -16.26
CA HIS A 108 -23.14 -8.21 -16.95
C HIS A 108 -21.97 -7.83 -16.04
N ASN A 109 -21.11 -8.80 -15.79
CA ASN A 109 -19.90 -8.66 -15.00
C ASN A 109 -18.79 -9.57 -15.55
N SER A 110 -17.56 -9.40 -15.09
CA SER A 110 -16.38 -10.16 -15.52
C SER A 110 -16.49 -11.67 -15.27
N GLU A 111 -17.28 -12.09 -14.28
CA GLU A 111 -17.52 -13.52 -13.99
C GLU A 111 -18.62 -14.13 -14.86
N SER A 112 -19.41 -13.33 -15.58
CA SER A 112 -20.64 -13.76 -16.28
C SER A 112 -21.58 -14.54 -15.37
N SER A 113 -21.59 -14.21 -14.07
CA SER A 113 -22.39 -14.86 -13.02
C SER A 113 -23.55 -13.98 -12.60
N ASP A 114 -24.68 -14.58 -12.17
CA ASP A 114 -25.82 -13.83 -11.61
C ASP A 114 -25.45 -13.30 -10.22
N SER A 115 -24.88 -12.11 -10.21
CA SER A 115 -24.33 -11.46 -9.03
C SER A 115 -24.86 -10.04 -8.87
N SER A 116 -24.83 -9.52 -7.66
CA SER A 116 -25.12 -8.11 -7.38
C SER A 116 -23.83 -7.31 -7.40
N GLY A 117 -23.86 -6.13 -8.04
CA GLY A 117 -22.65 -5.30 -8.08
C GLY A 117 -22.79 -4.07 -8.96
N VAL A 118 -21.70 -3.32 -9.06
CA VAL A 118 -21.58 -2.12 -9.87
C VAL A 118 -20.35 -2.20 -10.76
N SER A 119 -20.49 -1.77 -12.01
CA SER A 119 -19.43 -1.68 -13.00
C SER A 119 -19.21 -0.21 -13.39
N LEU A 120 -17.97 0.26 -13.31
CA LEU A 120 -17.51 1.54 -13.83
C LEU A 120 -16.48 1.26 -14.91
N ALA A 121 -16.81 1.64 -16.16
CA ALA A 121 -15.92 1.50 -17.31
C ALA A 121 -15.54 2.87 -17.85
N ILE A 122 -14.28 3.02 -18.26
CA ILE A 122 -13.77 4.15 -19.02
C ILE A 122 -13.29 3.59 -20.34
N GLU A 123 -14.04 3.87 -21.40
CA GLU A 123 -13.80 3.27 -22.71
C GLU A 123 -14.04 4.26 -23.84
N PHE A 124 -13.56 3.90 -25.01
CA PHE A 124 -13.73 4.70 -26.21
C PHE A 124 -15.23 4.80 -26.58
N ASP A 125 -15.67 6.02 -26.91
CA ASP A 125 -17.03 6.29 -27.37
C ASP A 125 -17.11 6.08 -28.89
N GLU A 126 -17.78 5.02 -29.31
CA GLU A 126 -17.92 4.63 -30.73
C GLU A 126 -18.54 5.73 -31.61
N ARG A 127 -19.18 6.74 -31.02
CA ARG A 127 -19.70 7.89 -31.76
C ARG A 127 -18.61 8.73 -32.41
N PHE A 128 -17.39 8.70 -31.86
CA PHE A 128 -16.24 9.45 -32.35
C PHE A 128 -15.27 8.61 -33.20
N LYS A 129 -15.73 7.48 -33.73
CA LYS A 129 -14.89 6.57 -34.51
C LYS A 129 -14.33 7.23 -35.78
N GLU A 130 -15.11 8.03 -36.48
CA GLU A 130 -14.68 8.70 -37.71
C GLU A 130 -13.62 9.75 -37.41
N GLU A 131 -13.81 10.57 -36.37
CA GLU A 131 -12.85 11.58 -35.94
C GLU A 131 -11.54 10.95 -35.46
N TYR A 132 -11.62 9.85 -34.72
CA TYR A 132 -10.46 9.08 -34.30
C TYR A 132 -9.69 8.50 -35.50
N GLU A 133 -10.37 7.93 -36.51
CA GLU A 133 -9.73 7.44 -37.72
C GLU A 133 -9.00 8.55 -38.50
N VAL A 134 -9.55 9.76 -38.52
CA VAL A 134 -8.88 10.93 -39.12
C VAL A 134 -7.62 11.30 -38.33
N LEU A 135 -7.70 11.29 -36.98
CA LEU A 135 -6.56 11.59 -36.11
C LEU A 135 -5.37 10.66 -36.40
N ILE A 136 -5.61 9.34 -36.40
CA ILE A 136 -4.54 8.34 -36.54
C ILE A 136 -3.94 8.30 -37.96
N ARG A 137 -4.67 8.76 -39.01
CA ARG A 137 -4.15 8.87 -40.37
C ARG A 137 -3.36 10.16 -40.60
N GLY A 138 -3.57 11.18 -39.77
CA GLY A 138 -3.06 12.51 -40.03
C GLY A 138 -1.69 12.82 -39.42
N LYS A 139 -1.37 12.26 -38.25
CA LYS A 139 -0.14 12.57 -37.48
C LYS A 139 0.20 11.43 -36.53
N GLU A 140 1.45 11.40 -36.08
CA GLU A 140 1.89 10.59 -34.95
C GLU A 140 1.11 10.95 -33.68
N VAL A 141 0.52 9.94 -33.04
CA VAL A 141 -0.27 10.09 -31.82
C VAL A 141 0.69 10.05 -30.63
N GLN A 142 0.86 11.16 -29.92
CA GLN A 142 1.81 11.28 -28.79
C GLN A 142 1.19 11.00 -27.42
N SER A 143 -0.13 11.04 -27.33
CA SER A 143 -0.88 10.80 -26.07
C SER A 143 -2.20 10.11 -26.35
N LEU A 144 -2.75 9.42 -25.34
CA LEU A 144 -4.07 8.82 -25.45
C LEU A 144 -5.12 9.92 -25.71
N PRO A 145 -5.92 9.83 -26.81
CA PRO A 145 -6.90 10.85 -27.18
C PRO A 145 -8.14 10.75 -26.28
N ILE A 146 -8.00 11.24 -25.07
CA ILE A 146 -8.97 11.10 -23.97
C ILE A 146 -10.30 11.79 -24.26
N GLU A 147 -10.33 12.77 -25.16
CA GLU A 147 -11.50 13.47 -25.64
C GLU A 147 -12.55 12.58 -26.30
N TYR A 148 -12.14 11.40 -26.75
CA TYR A 148 -13.03 10.41 -27.36
C TYR A 148 -13.46 9.31 -26.39
N TYR A 149 -13.22 9.50 -25.08
CA TYR A 149 -13.56 8.50 -24.07
C TYR A 149 -14.80 8.92 -23.28
N GLU A 150 -15.57 7.92 -22.89
CA GLU A 150 -16.73 8.10 -22.01
C GLU A 150 -16.60 7.26 -20.73
N VAL A 151 -17.30 7.70 -19.68
CA VAL A 151 -17.42 6.97 -18.42
C VAL A 151 -18.80 6.36 -18.35
N LYS A 152 -18.85 5.03 -18.40
CA LYS A 152 -20.05 4.21 -18.21
C LYS A 152 -20.12 3.71 -16.78
N TRP A 153 -21.25 3.83 -16.15
CA TRP A 153 -21.45 3.42 -14.76
C TRP A 153 -22.81 2.76 -14.60
N TYR A 154 -22.83 1.44 -14.39
CA TYR A 154 -24.03 0.60 -14.41
C TYR A 154 -24.04 -0.40 -13.26
N GLY A 155 -25.24 -0.85 -12.86
CA GLY A 155 -25.41 -2.11 -12.15
C GLY A 155 -25.18 -3.31 -13.07
N PHE A 156 -25.01 -4.50 -12.53
CA PHE A 156 -24.82 -5.72 -13.32
C PHE A 156 -26.03 -6.14 -14.15
N ASN A 157 -27.16 -5.45 -13.99
CA ASN A 157 -28.35 -5.56 -14.84
C ASN A 157 -28.38 -4.55 -16.00
N TRP A 158 -27.31 -3.77 -16.25
CA TRP A 158 -27.22 -2.69 -17.23
C TRP A 158 -28.00 -1.40 -16.88
N ASP A 159 -28.64 -1.30 -15.74
CA ASP A 159 -29.24 -0.03 -15.33
C ASP A 159 -28.21 0.99 -14.91
N ASN A 160 -28.42 2.26 -15.25
CA ASN A 160 -27.51 3.34 -14.88
C ASN A 160 -27.34 3.43 -13.37
N ALA A 161 -26.09 3.38 -12.92
CA ALA A 161 -25.73 3.58 -11.53
C ALA A 161 -25.42 5.05 -11.24
N THR A 162 -25.73 5.47 -10.03
CA THR A 162 -25.30 6.76 -9.46
C THR A 162 -24.95 6.55 -8.00
N SER A 163 -24.11 7.40 -7.44
CA SER A 163 -23.74 7.32 -6.01
C SER A 163 -24.94 7.35 -5.05
N ARG A 164 -26.09 7.88 -5.48
CA ARG A 164 -27.34 7.90 -4.69
C ARG A 164 -28.04 6.55 -4.69
N LEU A 165 -28.03 5.86 -5.83
CA LEU A 165 -28.69 4.57 -6.02
C LEU A 165 -27.89 3.42 -5.44
N ILE A 166 -26.55 3.53 -5.43
CA ILE A 166 -25.67 2.50 -4.87
C ILE A 166 -25.96 2.35 -3.37
N PRO A 167 -26.34 1.15 -2.92
CA PRO A 167 -26.79 0.92 -1.56
C PRO A 167 -25.66 1.02 -0.54
N LEU A 168 -24.43 0.64 -0.92
CA LEU A 168 -23.26 0.76 -0.09
C LEU A 168 -22.72 2.18 -0.07
N LYS A 169 -22.83 2.84 1.08
CA LYS A 169 -22.21 4.15 1.30
C LYS A 169 -20.79 3.94 1.79
N VAL A 170 -19.88 4.77 1.31
CA VAL A 170 -18.45 4.68 1.61
C VAL A 170 -17.95 5.93 2.29
N ALA A 171 -17.11 5.74 3.31
CA ALA A 171 -16.31 6.80 3.93
C ALA A 171 -14.84 6.53 3.64
N LEU A 172 -14.12 7.51 3.07
CA LEU A 172 -12.68 7.44 2.86
C LEU A 172 -11.99 8.29 3.93
N ILE A 173 -11.08 7.67 4.68
CA ILE A 173 -10.22 8.32 5.65
C ILE A 173 -8.81 8.32 5.06
N ASP A 174 -8.38 9.49 4.64
CA ASP A 174 -7.04 9.71 4.12
C ASP A 174 -6.34 10.74 5.01
N SER A 175 -5.18 10.35 5.55
CA SER A 175 -4.40 11.21 6.44
C SER A 175 -3.75 12.40 5.73
N ASP A 176 -3.58 12.30 4.39
CA ASP A 176 -2.81 13.27 3.59
C ASP A 176 -3.69 14.21 2.73
N ASN A 177 -5.00 14.29 2.97
CA ASN A 177 -5.93 15.03 2.14
C ASN A 177 -5.63 16.54 2.05
N GLY A 178 -5.88 17.07 0.84
CA GLY A 178 -5.64 18.45 0.45
C GLY A 178 -6.43 19.48 1.27
N LYS A 179 -5.92 20.70 1.28
CA LYS A 179 -6.56 21.86 1.92
C LYS A 179 -7.47 22.59 0.93
N LEU A 180 -8.58 23.12 1.42
CA LEU A 180 -9.38 24.10 0.68
C LEU A 180 -8.59 25.41 0.48
N PRO A 181 -8.99 26.28 -0.47
CA PRO A 181 -8.32 27.56 -0.71
C PRO A 181 -8.17 28.44 0.53
N ASN A 182 -9.10 28.34 1.49
CA ASN A 182 -9.05 29.02 2.78
C ASN A 182 -8.14 28.32 3.83
N GLY A 183 -7.48 27.22 3.46
CA GLY A 183 -6.63 26.44 4.35
C GLY A 183 -7.37 25.44 5.24
N SER A 184 -8.71 25.34 5.20
CA SER A 184 -9.45 24.36 5.96
C SER A 184 -9.28 22.95 5.36
N ASP A 185 -9.40 21.93 6.21
CA ASP A 185 -9.31 20.54 5.79
C ASP A 185 -10.60 20.12 5.08
N ILE A 186 -10.47 19.68 3.82
CA ILE A 186 -11.61 19.30 2.96
C ILE A 186 -12.41 18.15 3.60
N TYR A 187 -11.71 17.20 4.21
CA TYR A 187 -12.33 16.01 4.78
C TYR A 187 -13.19 16.35 6.00
N ILE A 188 -12.64 17.14 6.93
CA ILE A 188 -13.39 17.59 8.12
C ILE A 188 -14.58 18.46 7.75
N SER A 189 -14.38 19.40 6.80
CA SER A 189 -15.48 20.24 6.32
C SER A 189 -16.60 19.40 5.71
N ARG A 190 -16.29 18.33 5.00
CA ARG A 190 -17.27 17.38 4.45
C ARG A 190 -17.98 16.61 5.54
N ILE A 191 -17.27 16.08 6.56
CA ILE A 191 -17.87 15.36 7.68
C ILE A 191 -18.84 16.26 8.44
N ILE A 192 -18.45 17.51 8.73
CA ILE A 192 -19.31 18.46 9.43
C ILE A 192 -20.57 18.72 8.62
N LYS A 193 -20.42 19.03 7.31
CA LYS A 193 -21.56 19.24 6.41
C LYS A 193 -22.49 18.03 6.37
N ASP A 194 -21.92 16.85 6.33
CA ASP A 194 -22.65 15.60 6.26
C ASP A 194 -23.43 15.28 7.54
N ASN A 195 -23.08 15.91 8.66
CA ASN A 195 -23.80 15.82 9.94
C ASN A 195 -24.91 16.85 10.11
N LEU A 196 -24.98 17.87 9.23
CA LEU A 196 -26.01 18.90 9.30
C LEU A 196 -27.31 18.40 8.67
N ASP A 197 -28.40 18.55 9.37
CA ASP A 197 -29.72 18.35 8.81
C ASP A 197 -30.10 19.53 7.88
N SER A 198 -31.12 19.35 7.02
CA SER A 198 -31.56 20.40 6.09
C SER A 198 -31.88 21.72 6.78
N ASP A 199 -32.47 21.66 7.98
CA ASP A 199 -32.80 22.83 8.79
C ASP A 199 -31.57 23.56 9.31
N ASP A 200 -30.52 22.81 9.68
CA ASP A 200 -29.26 23.37 10.13
C ASP A 200 -28.48 24.03 8.99
N VAL A 201 -28.51 23.42 7.79
CA VAL A 201 -27.97 24.05 6.57
C VAL A 201 -28.64 25.38 6.26
N VAL A 202 -29.98 25.45 6.40
CA VAL A 202 -30.74 26.70 6.21
C VAL A 202 -30.35 27.75 7.26
N LYS A 203 -30.27 27.35 8.54
CA LYS A 203 -29.87 28.27 9.64
C LYS A 203 -28.47 28.85 9.43
N ILE A 204 -27.48 27.98 9.08
CA ILE A 204 -26.11 28.43 8.80
C ILE A 204 -26.08 29.35 7.59
N THR A 205 -26.81 29.01 6.53
CA THR A 205 -26.89 29.85 5.32
C THR A 205 -27.48 31.21 5.63
N GLN A 206 -28.54 31.28 6.48
CA GLN A 206 -29.13 32.53 6.94
C GLN A 206 -28.15 33.35 7.79
N ALA A 207 -27.45 32.71 8.73
CA ALA A 207 -26.46 33.38 9.57
C ALA A 207 -25.31 33.96 8.73
N PHE A 208 -24.83 33.18 7.74
CA PHE A 208 -23.78 33.64 6.82
C PHE A 208 -24.24 34.82 5.96
N ARG A 209 -25.47 34.76 5.44
CA ARG A 209 -26.08 35.87 4.71
C ARG A 209 -26.16 37.13 5.58
N GLY A 210 -26.53 37.00 6.85
CA GLY A 210 -26.53 38.11 7.80
C GLY A 210 -25.15 38.78 7.93
N LEU A 211 -24.09 37.98 8.04
CA LEU A 211 -22.70 38.48 8.06
C LEU A 211 -22.33 39.23 6.77
N GLN A 212 -22.77 38.75 5.62
CA GLN A 212 -22.54 39.40 4.32
C GLN A 212 -23.28 40.74 4.21
N ASP A 213 -24.54 40.78 4.67
CA ASP A 213 -25.37 41.99 4.72
C ASP A 213 -24.77 43.04 5.69
N ASP A 214 -24.32 42.60 6.89
CA ASP A 214 -23.65 43.44 7.87
C ASP A 214 -22.34 44.01 7.34
N PHE A 215 -21.54 43.21 6.66
CA PHE A 215 -20.29 43.68 6.00
C PHE A 215 -20.60 44.76 4.96
N SER A 216 -21.53 44.47 4.05
CA SER A 216 -21.91 45.43 3.02
C SER A 216 -22.55 46.69 3.57
N GLY A 217 -23.24 46.57 4.68
CA GLY A 217 -23.86 47.71 5.43
C GLY A 217 -22.88 48.52 6.28
N ASN A 218 -21.66 48.02 6.51
CA ASN A 218 -20.67 48.64 7.38
C ASN A 218 -20.22 50.02 6.86
N GLN A 219 -20.13 51.00 7.78
CA GLN A 219 -19.79 52.37 7.41
C GLN A 219 -18.43 52.49 6.67
N SER A 220 -17.42 51.76 7.13
CA SER A 220 -16.11 51.76 6.50
C SER A 220 -16.16 51.23 5.05
N VAL A 221 -17.00 50.23 4.75
CA VAL A 221 -17.17 49.69 3.39
C VAL A 221 -17.91 50.71 2.51
N LYS A 222 -18.90 51.41 3.05
CA LYS A 222 -19.61 52.49 2.37
C LYS A 222 -18.66 53.65 2.03
N ASP A 223 -17.84 54.06 2.99
CA ASP A 223 -16.87 55.15 2.83
C ASP A 223 -15.82 54.80 1.71
N ILE A 224 -15.37 53.52 1.69
CA ILE A 224 -14.48 53.04 0.62
C ILE A 224 -15.21 53.05 -0.71
N ASN A 225 -16.43 52.58 -0.77
CA ASN A 225 -17.24 52.55 -1.99
C ASN A 225 -17.50 53.99 -2.52
N ASP A 226 -17.78 54.93 -1.63
CA ASP A 226 -17.98 56.32 -2.00
C ASP A 226 -16.68 56.97 -2.50
N GLY A 227 -15.52 56.55 -1.96
CA GLY A 227 -14.22 56.97 -2.46
C GLY A 227 -13.89 56.40 -3.87
N ILE A 228 -14.38 55.20 -4.18
CA ILE A 228 -14.15 54.55 -5.47
C ILE A 228 -15.09 55.12 -6.56
N LYS A 229 -16.31 55.52 -6.21
CA LYS A 229 -17.29 56.06 -7.16
C LYS A 229 -16.75 57.27 -7.97
N GLY A 230 -15.81 58.05 -7.40
CA GLY A 230 -15.20 59.19 -8.05
C GLY A 230 -14.12 58.89 -9.10
N SER A 231 -13.65 57.62 -9.18
CA SER A 231 -12.48 57.27 -10.00
C SER A 231 -12.81 56.63 -11.35
N SER A 232 -14.07 56.34 -11.67
CA SER A 232 -14.47 55.66 -12.91
C SER A 232 -14.73 56.64 -14.06
N GLY A 233 -13.65 57.19 -14.66
CA GLY A 233 -13.74 58.09 -15.84
C GLY A 233 -14.12 57.43 -17.17
N ILE A 234 -14.32 56.10 -17.21
CA ILE A 234 -14.49 55.32 -18.45
C ILE A 234 -15.91 54.71 -18.60
N THR A 235 -16.70 54.64 -17.52
CA THR A 235 -18.04 54.05 -17.54
C THR A 235 -19.00 54.84 -16.66
N ASN A 236 -20.28 54.90 -17.07
CA ASN A 236 -21.37 55.50 -16.26
C ASN A 236 -21.89 54.54 -15.18
N LYS A 237 -21.21 53.40 -14.93
CA LYS A 237 -21.61 52.44 -13.91
C LYS A 237 -20.88 52.71 -12.61
N GLU A 238 -21.57 52.57 -11.50
CA GLU A 238 -20.97 52.65 -10.17
C GLU A 238 -20.11 51.44 -9.90
N ILE A 239 -18.87 51.66 -9.48
CA ILE A 239 -17.94 50.60 -9.03
C ILE A 239 -18.00 50.58 -7.50
N GLY A 240 -18.08 49.38 -6.93
CA GLY A 240 -18.05 49.19 -5.48
C GLY A 240 -17.54 47.79 -5.12
N ILE A 241 -17.01 47.67 -3.92
CA ILE A 241 -16.62 46.39 -3.34
C ILE A 241 -17.76 45.83 -2.47
N SER A 242 -17.99 44.55 -2.56
CA SER A 242 -18.91 43.82 -1.70
C SER A 242 -18.45 42.37 -1.55
N VAL A 243 -19.07 41.60 -0.68
CA VAL A 243 -18.86 40.17 -0.56
C VAL A 243 -19.63 39.46 -1.66
N ASP A 244 -19.03 38.40 -2.24
CA ASP A 244 -19.71 37.59 -3.26
C ASP A 244 -20.95 36.89 -2.67
N MET A 245 -22.12 37.24 -3.15
CA MET A 245 -23.42 36.68 -2.77
C MET A 245 -23.98 35.69 -3.79
N SER A 246 -23.20 35.32 -4.84
CA SER A 246 -23.67 34.52 -5.96
C SER A 246 -23.90 33.04 -5.62
N SER A 247 -23.26 32.52 -4.59
CA SER A 247 -23.31 31.10 -4.23
C SER A 247 -24.12 30.85 -2.97
N ARG A 248 -25.16 29.99 -3.09
CA ARG A 248 -25.96 29.53 -1.94
C ARG A 248 -25.11 28.86 -0.86
N ASN A 249 -24.02 28.21 -1.24
CA ASN A 249 -23.17 27.41 -0.36
C ASN A 249 -21.81 28.10 -0.10
N ALA A 250 -21.69 29.40 -0.29
CA ALA A 250 -20.44 30.13 -0.08
C ALA A 250 -19.86 29.95 1.33
N TRP A 251 -20.74 29.79 2.34
CA TRP A 251 -20.32 29.52 3.73
C TRP A 251 -19.42 28.29 3.87
N GLU A 252 -19.57 27.27 3.02
CA GLU A 252 -18.75 26.03 3.08
C GLU A 252 -17.25 26.31 2.91
N SER A 253 -16.89 27.27 2.08
CA SER A 253 -15.50 27.67 1.83
C SER A 253 -14.93 28.62 2.89
N PHE A 254 -15.75 29.19 3.75
CA PHE A 254 -15.35 30.13 4.78
C PHE A 254 -15.28 29.50 6.19
N LEU A 255 -15.89 28.34 6.41
CA LEU A 255 -15.80 27.67 7.69
C LEU A 255 -14.41 27.08 7.91
N MET A 256 -13.88 27.31 9.09
CA MET A 256 -12.64 26.71 9.58
C MET A 256 -12.94 25.94 10.86
N THR A 257 -12.45 24.72 10.95
CA THR A 257 -12.60 23.89 12.16
C THR A 257 -11.58 24.29 13.21
N TYR A 258 -12.01 24.37 14.46
CA TYR A 258 -11.16 24.65 15.60
C TYR A 258 -11.18 23.47 16.58
N LEU A 259 -10.05 23.21 17.23
CA LEU A 259 -9.92 22.37 18.40
C LEU A 259 -9.33 23.22 19.52
N ASP A 260 -10.01 23.33 20.65
CA ASP A 260 -9.59 24.16 21.79
C ASP A 260 -9.16 25.59 21.39
N ASN A 261 -9.92 26.21 20.48
CA ASN A 261 -9.65 27.54 19.90
C ASN A 261 -8.40 27.64 18.99
N ILE A 262 -7.79 26.51 18.64
CA ILE A 262 -6.70 26.46 17.67
C ILE A 262 -7.26 25.98 16.32
N PRO A 263 -7.01 26.70 15.21
CA PRO A 263 -7.43 26.21 13.91
C PRO A 263 -6.86 24.81 13.64
N PHE A 264 -7.70 23.90 13.15
CA PHE A 264 -7.34 22.49 12.92
C PHE A 264 -6.05 22.31 12.13
N THR A 265 -5.79 23.20 11.17
CA THR A 265 -4.59 23.16 10.32
C THR A 265 -3.28 23.48 11.04
N TYR A 266 -3.35 24.06 12.25
CA TYR A 266 -2.19 24.35 13.10
C TYR A 266 -1.94 23.28 14.16
N ILE A 267 -2.79 22.27 14.25
CA ILE A 267 -2.61 21.12 15.13
C ILE A 267 -1.59 20.15 14.52
N GLY A 268 -0.88 19.41 15.36
CA GLY A 268 0.08 18.39 14.90
C GLY A 268 -0.60 17.33 14.02
N LYS A 269 0.04 16.94 12.91
CA LYS A 269 -0.53 16.00 11.92
C LYS A 269 -1.03 14.69 12.53
N GLY A 270 -0.33 14.15 13.52
CA GLY A 270 -0.78 12.93 14.23
C GLY A 270 -2.10 13.09 14.97
N GLU A 271 -2.31 14.23 15.61
CA GLU A 271 -3.57 14.53 16.28
C GLU A 271 -4.70 14.81 15.27
N GLN A 272 -4.37 15.49 14.17
CA GLN A 272 -5.29 15.63 13.03
C GLN A 272 -5.77 14.27 12.50
N ALA A 273 -4.88 13.30 12.33
CA ALA A 273 -5.21 11.96 11.84
C ALA A 273 -6.16 11.23 12.80
N ILE A 274 -5.93 11.29 14.12
CA ILE A 274 -6.80 10.68 15.14
C ILE A 274 -8.18 11.33 15.12
N ILE A 275 -8.23 12.66 15.07
CA ILE A 275 -9.50 13.39 15.07
C ILE A 275 -10.30 13.07 13.81
N LYS A 276 -9.63 13.04 12.63
CA LYS A 276 -10.27 12.65 11.38
C LYS A 276 -10.88 11.25 11.48
N THR A 277 -10.11 10.29 12.01
CA THR A 277 -10.56 8.91 12.18
C THR A 277 -11.74 8.82 13.16
N ASN A 278 -11.64 9.49 14.32
CA ASN A 278 -12.73 9.50 15.30
C ASN A 278 -14.01 10.13 14.74
N LEU A 279 -13.88 11.26 14.05
CA LEU A 279 -15.01 11.91 13.39
C LEU A 279 -15.61 11.04 12.28
N ALA A 280 -14.78 10.37 11.51
CA ALA A 280 -15.24 9.48 10.45
C ALA A 280 -15.98 8.26 10.99
N LEU A 281 -15.43 7.61 12.00
CA LEU A 281 -16.04 6.41 12.60
C LEU A 281 -17.25 6.75 13.48
N GLY A 282 -17.24 7.91 14.15
CA GLY A 282 -18.32 8.39 15.03
C GLY A 282 -19.47 9.12 14.33
N ASN A 283 -19.36 9.41 13.03
CA ASN A 283 -20.34 10.20 12.31
C ASN A 283 -21.63 9.41 12.04
N LYS A 284 -22.82 10.07 12.13
CA LYS A 284 -24.13 9.49 11.78
C LYS A 284 -24.18 8.93 10.36
N LYS A 285 -23.45 9.49 9.39
CA LYS A 285 -23.33 8.93 8.03
C LYS A 285 -22.33 7.79 7.94
N ALA A 286 -21.29 7.76 8.77
CA ALA A 286 -20.45 6.59 8.94
C ALA A 286 -21.20 5.49 9.72
N SER A 287 -22.17 5.83 10.56
CA SER A 287 -23.12 4.84 11.08
C SER A 287 -23.99 4.25 9.99
N ASN A 288 -24.23 4.99 8.90
CA ASN A 288 -24.92 4.56 7.70
C ASN A 288 -23.98 4.11 6.55
N ALA A 289 -22.64 4.26 6.71
CA ALA A 289 -21.68 3.76 5.73
C ALA A 289 -21.47 2.27 5.96
N GLY A 290 -21.77 1.47 4.94
CA GLY A 290 -21.48 0.04 4.96
C GLY A 290 -19.99 -0.26 4.75
N VAL A 291 -19.22 0.68 4.14
CA VAL A 291 -17.80 0.50 3.82
C VAL A 291 -16.98 1.70 4.33
N ILE A 292 -15.91 1.41 5.03
CA ILE A 292 -14.92 2.40 5.49
C ILE A 292 -13.58 2.05 4.86
N LEU A 293 -13.04 2.97 4.10
CA LEU A 293 -11.71 2.89 3.49
C LEU A 293 -10.73 3.74 4.29
N MET A 294 -9.57 3.19 4.61
CA MET A 294 -8.55 3.87 5.40
C MET A 294 -7.18 3.69 4.76
N GLU A 295 -6.54 4.81 4.39
CA GLU A 295 -5.19 4.81 3.82
C GLU A 295 -4.16 5.17 4.88
N GLU A 296 -3.20 4.26 5.07
CA GLU A 296 -2.02 4.44 5.92
C GLU A 296 -2.32 5.18 7.24
N PRO A 297 -3.20 4.64 8.09
CA PRO A 297 -3.65 5.32 9.31
C PRO A 297 -2.51 5.61 10.30
N GLU A 298 -1.39 4.92 10.14
CA GLU A 298 -0.16 5.09 10.93
C GLU A 298 0.61 6.37 10.63
N ASN A 299 0.35 7.02 9.51
CA ASN A 299 1.11 8.19 9.09
C ASN A 299 1.04 9.30 10.14
N HIS A 300 2.22 9.82 10.51
CA HIS A 300 2.41 10.87 11.50
C HIS A 300 2.03 10.52 12.94
N LEU A 301 1.71 9.25 13.27
CA LEU A 301 1.37 8.82 14.62
C LEU A 301 2.59 8.38 15.43
N SER A 302 2.65 8.77 16.71
CA SER A 302 3.54 8.14 17.69
C SER A 302 3.05 6.72 18.00
N HIS A 303 3.95 5.86 18.49
CA HIS A 303 3.61 4.48 18.84
C HIS A 303 2.42 4.38 19.82
N THR A 304 2.33 5.27 20.81
CA THR A 304 1.22 5.31 21.77
C THR A 304 -0.10 5.66 21.08
N LYS A 305 -0.09 6.70 20.24
CA LYS A 305 -1.27 7.16 19.51
C LYS A 305 -1.74 6.14 18.48
N MET A 306 -0.82 5.41 17.88
CA MET A 306 -1.14 4.29 17.00
C MET A 306 -1.86 3.15 17.75
N ASN A 307 -1.42 2.79 18.97
CA ASN A 307 -2.12 1.81 19.79
C ASN A 307 -3.55 2.24 20.15
N GLU A 308 -3.75 3.53 20.49
CA GLU A 308 -5.08 4.09 20.75
C GLU A 308 -5.98 3.95 19.51
N LEU A 309 -5.46 4.32 18.33
CA LEU A 309 -6.18 4.22 17.06
C LEU A 309 -6.55 2.77 16.74
N ILE A 310 -5.60 1.82 16.87
CA ILE A 310 -5.85 0.40 16.63
C ILE A 310 -6.93 -0.15 17.56
N SER A 311 -6.87 0.21 18.85
CA SER A 311 -7.89 -0.21 19.81
C SER A 311 -9.27 0.34 19.44
N TYR A 312 -9.32 1.60 19.01
CA TYR A 312 -10.54 2.23 18.55
C TYR A 312 -11.11 1.56 17.29
N ILE A 313 -10.26 1.25 16.29
CA ILE A 313 -10.65 0.51 15.10
C ILE A 313 -11.22 -0.86 15.46
N LYS A 314 -10.55 -1.62 16.35
CA LYS A 314 -11.02 -2.95 16.77
C LYS A 314 -12.42 -2.91 17.38
N HIS A 315 -12.67 -1.97 18.29
CA HIS A 315 -14.01 -1.83 18.89
C HIS A 315 -15.10 -1.53 17.86
N HIS A 316 -14.77 -0.76 16.81
CA HIS A 316 -15.74 -0.45 15.75
C HIS A 316 -15.89 -1.56 14.71
N CYS A 317 -14.89 -2.45 14.57
CA CYS A 317 -14.99 -3.66 13.72
C CYS A 317 -15.85 -4.77 14.33
N GLU A 318 -16.12 -4.72 15.64
CA GLU A 318 -17.05 -5.62 16.30
C GLU A 318 -18.52 -5.32 15.93
N ASP A 319 -18.76 -4.15 15.35
CA ASP A 319 -20.05 -3.73 14.80
C ASP A 319 -20.24 -4.45 13.44
N LYS A 320 -21.05 -5.53 13.45
CA LYS A 320 -21.21 -6.48 12.34
C LYS A 320 -21.74 -5.89 11.03
N ASP A 321 -22.14 -4.62 11.03
CA ASP A 321 -22.79 -3.97 9.89
C ASP A 321 -21.82 -3.17 9.00
N LYS A 322 -20.51 -3.14 9.34
CA LYS A 322 -19.52 -2.32 8.62
C LYS A 322 -18.35 -3.15 8.12
N GLN A 323 -18.01 -2.95 6.86
CA GLN A 323 -16.80 -3.48 6.28
C GLN A 323 -15.68 -2.43 6.33
N LEU A 324 -14.53 -2.78 6.89
CA LEU A 324 -13.35 -1.93 6.97
C LEU A 324 -12.26 -2.45 6.06
N ILE A 325 -11.71 -1.59 5.20
CA ILE A 325 -10.62 -1.89 4.30
C ILE A 325 -9.48 -0.90 4.57
N ILE A 326 -8.36 -1.42 5.08
CA ILE A 326 -7.20 -0.63 5.50
C ILE A 326 -6.02 -0.97 4.61
N SER A 327 -5.36 0.04 4.05
CA SER A 327 -4.03 -0.14 3.47
C SER A 327 -2.96 0.30 4.45
N THR A 328 -1.89 -0.49 4.60
CA THR A 328 -0.78 -0.16 5.49
C THR A 328 0.54 -0.75 4.99
N HIS A 329 1.64 -0.09 5.27
CA HIS A 329 2.99 -0.63 5.15
C HIS A 329 3.62 -0.89 6.53
N SER A 330 2.89 -0.62 7.62
CA SER A 330 3.37 -0.82 8.98
C SER A 330 3.19 -2.27 9.44
N SER A 331 4.31 -2.93 9.68
CA SER A 331 4.30 -4.26 10.30
C SER A 331 3.63 -4.27 11.66
N PHE A 332 3.70 -3.16 12.38
CA PHE A 332 3.07 -3.02 13.69
C PHE A 332 1.54 -2.97 13.59
N VAL A 333 0.99 -2.16 12.67
CA VAL A 333 -0.46 -2.07 12.43
C VAL A 333 -1.03 -3.42 12.01
N ALA A 334 -0.40 -4.05 11.02
CA ALA A 334 -0.81 -5.35 10.50
C ALA A 334 -0.83 -6.43 11.59
N ASN A 335 0.22 -6.51 12.41
CA ASN A 335 0.30 -7.48 13.51
C ASN A 335 -0.76 -7.23 14.60
N LYS A 336 -0.98 -5.97 14.96
CA LYS A 336 -1.92 -5.60 16.03
C LYS A 336 -3.38 -5.77 15.62
N LEU A 337 -3.72 -5.55 14.36
CA LEU A 337 -5.10 -5.72 13.86
C LEU A 337 -5.49 -7.19 13.65
N GLY A 338 -4.52 -8.07 13.52
CA GLY A 338 -4.73 -9.51 13.39
C GLY A 338 -4.27 -10.06 12.04
N LEU A 339 -3.39 -11.05 12.10
CA LEU A 339 -2.75 -11.62 10.91
C LEU A 339 -3.73 -12.39 10.01
N SER A 340 -4.78 -12.97 10.57
CA SER A 340 -5.84 -13.68 9.81
C SER A 340 -6.63 -12.78 8.86
N ARG A 341 -6.56 -11.46 9.04
CA ARG A 341 -7.24 -10.46 8.21
C ARG A 341 -6.33 -9.83 7.16
N LEU A 342 -5.08 -10.27 7.09
CA LEU A 342 -4.10 -9.74 6.15
C LEU A 342 -4.36 -10.24 4.73
N ILE A 343 -4.24 -9.32 3.80
CA ILE A 343 -4.13 -9.55 2.37
C ILE A 343 -2.76 -9.05 1.97
N LEU A 344 -1.85 -9.96 1.68
CA LEU A 344 -0.49 -9.66 1.25
C LEU A 344 -0.52 -9.39 -0.24
N LEU A 345 0.08 -8.29 -0.67
CA LEU A 345 0.06 -7.82 -2.04
C LEU A 345 1.48 -7.63 -2.59
N ASN A 346 1.76 -8.28 -3.73
CA ASN A 346 2.95 -8.04 -4.53
C ASN A 346 2.58 -7.90 -6.01
N GLY A 347 2.46 -6.67 -6.50
CA GLY A 347 1.95 -6.38 -7.83
C GLY A 347 0.53 -6.92 -8.02
N THR A 348 0.34 -7.88 -8.91
CA THR A 348 -0.96 -8.55 -9.15
C THR A 348 -1.17 -9.82 -8.32
N ASN A 349 -0.15 -10.27 -7.58
CA ASN A 349 -0.25 -11.45 -6.74
C ASN A 349 -0.76 -11.08 -5.36
N THR A 350 -1.77 -11.80 -4.89
CA THR A 350 -2.34 -11.65 -3.56
C THR A 350 -2.26 -12.96 -2.80
N LEU A 351 -2.14 -12.88 -1.48
CA LEU A 351 -2.11 -14.05 -0.60
C LEU A 351 -2.79 -13.72 0.72
N ARG A 352 -3.67 -14.59 1.18
CA ARG A 352 -4.19 -14.61 2.55
C ARG A 352 -3.48 -15.67 3.37
N LEU A 353 -3.29 -15.42 4.67
CA LEU A 353 -2.66 -16.43 5.52
C LEU A 353 -3.47 -17.73 5.59
N SER A 354 -4.79 -17.65 5.48
CA SER A 354 -5.68 -18.84 5.41
C SER A 354 -5.45 -19.73 4.19
N GLU A 355 -4.75 -19.25 3.16
CA GLU A 355 -4.38 -20.03 1.97
C GLU A 355 -3.07 -20.80 2.12
N LEU A 356 -2.34 -20.57 3.22
CA LEU A 356 -1.14 -21.30 3.58
C LEU A 356 -1.48 -22.67 4.16
N LYS A 357 -0.47 -23.53 4.25
CA LYS A 357 -0.60 -24.77 5.02
C LYS A 357 -0.93 -24.45 6.47
N LYS A 358 -1.76 -25.25 7.12
CA LYS A 358 -2.24 -25.01 8.50
C LYS A 358 -1.13 -24.82 9.53
N ASP A 359 -0.01 -25.53 9.39
CA ASP A 359 1.15 -25.39 10.26
C ASP A 359 1.93 -24.11 10.00
N THR A 360 1.94 -23.62 8.75
CA THR A 360 2.52 -22.31 8.36
C THR A 360 1.65 -21.17 8.88
N GLU A 361 0.34 -21.25 8.70
CA GLU A 361 -0.62 -20.27 9.22
C GLU A 361 -0.49 -20.13 10.75
N ALA A 362 -0.59 -21.24 11.49
CA ALA A 362 -0.48 -21.26 12.94
C ALA A 362 0.88 -20.75 13.44
N TYR A 363 1.96 -21.02 12.71
CA TYR A 363 3.29 -20.51 13.04
C TYR A 363 3.33 -18.97 12.96
N PHE A 364 2.84 -18.37 11.88
CA PHE A 364 2.86 -16.92 11.72
C PHE A 364 1.86 -16.21 12.66
N GLU A 365 0.74 -16.83 13.00
CA GLU A 365 -0.18 -16.30 14.00
C GLU A 365 0.41 -16.28 15.41
N SER A 366 1.28 -17.24 15.73
CA SER A 366 1.92 -17.36 17.04
C SER A 366 3.14 -16.46 17.23
N LEU A 367 3.78 -16.04 16.12
CA LEU A 367 4.95 -15.16 16.17
C LEU A 367 4.54 -13.68 16.21
N PRO A 368 5.32 -12.82 16.89
CA PRO A 368 5.23 -11.39 16.63
C PRO A 368 5.49 -11.17 15.14
N GLY A 369 4.49 -10.75 14.36
CA GLY A 369 4.48 -10.71 12.89
C GLY A 369 5.53 -9.83 12.20
N TYR A 370 6.57 -9.41 12.93
CA TYR A 370 7.61 -8.52 12.43
C TYR A 370 8.42 -9.13 11.27
N ASN A 371 8.91 -10.37 11.44
CA ASN A 371 9.76 -11.01 10.41
C ASN A 371 8.97 -11.43 9.16
N THR A 372 7.71 -11.84 9.32
CA THR A 372 6.83 -12.15 8.18
C THR A 372 6.65 -10.96 7.27
N LEU A 373 6.45 -9.79 7.88
CA LEU A 373 6.21 -8.56 7.13
C LEU A 373 7.50 -7.98 6.54
N ARG A 374 8.66 -8.20 7.15
CA ARG A 374 9.96 -7.89 6.53
C ARG A 374 10.13 -8.60 5.18
N LEU A 375 9.76 -9.89 5.11
CA LEU A 375 9.79 -10.65 3.85
C LEU A 375 8.93 -10.00 2.74
N ILE A 376 7.78 -9.44 3.09
CA ILE A 376 6.81 -8.90 2.12
C ILE A 376 7.16 -7.46 1.73
N LEU A 377 7.79 -6.71 2.64
CA LEU A 377 8.10 -5.29 2.47
C LEU A 377 9.49 -5.03 1.86
N CYS A 378 10.23 -6.07 1.46
CA CYS A 378 11.52 -5.93 0.79
C CYS A 378 11.42 -6.35 -0.69
N LYS A 379 12.33 -5.85 -1.52
CA LYS A 379 12.44 -6.25 -2.94
C LYS A 379 13.01 -7.65 -3.11
N LYS A 380 13.94 -8.04 -2.23
CA LYS A 380 14.58 -9.35 -2.18
C LYS A 380 14.87 -9.70 -0.72
N ALA A 381 14.51 -10.89 -0.28
CA ALA A 381 14.85 -11.41 1.03
C ALA A 381 16.03 -12.37 0.97
N ILE A 382 16.97 -12.26 1.91
CA ILE A 382 17.98 -13.29 2.17
C ILE A 382 17.67 -13.89 3.54
N LEU A 383 17.18 -15.12 3.53
CA LEU A 383 16.81 -15.85 4.74
C LEU A 383 18.03 -16.59 5.28
N VAL A 384 18.35 -16.38 6.54
CA VAL A 384 19.50 -16.96 7.24
C VAL A 384 19.08 -17.69 8.51
N GLU A 385 19.93 -18.58 9.05
CA GLU A 385 19.57 -19.39 10.21
C GLU A 385 19.48 -18.60 11.50
N GLY A 386 20.39 -17.67 11.70
CA GLY A 386 20.48 -16.93 12.95
C GLY A 386 21.10 -15.54 12.83
N PRO A 387 21.22 -14.82 13.97
CA PRO A 387 21.78 -13.47 13.99
C PRO A 387 23.26 -13.40 13.56
N SER A 388 24.03 -14.48 13.76
CA SER A 388 25.44 -14.54 13.32
C SER A 388 25.55 -14.53 11.80
N ASP A 389 24.71 -15.35 11.15
CA ASP A 389 24.63 -15.42 9.68
C ASP A 389 24.17 -14.09 9.11
N GLU A 390 23.17 -13.46 9.76
CA GLU A 390 22.65 -12.14 9.35
C GLU A 390 23.77 -11.10 9.30
N LEU A 391 24.61 -11.02 10.35
CA LEU A 391 25.73 -10.08 10.41
C LEU A 391 26.80 -10.37 9.36
N VAL A 392 27.15 -11.64 9.15
CA VAL A 392 28.16 -12.05 8.18
C VAL A 392 27.70 -11.78 6.75
N VAL A 393 26.45 -12.11 6.42
CA VAL A 393 25.87 -11.88 5.08
C VAL A 393 25.75 -10.37 4.80
N GLN A 394 25.31 -9.57 5.79
CA GLN A 394 25.28 -8.11 5.66
C GLN A 394 26.67 -7.53 5.41
N ARG A 395 27.69 -8.05 6.11
CA ARG A 395 29.06 -7.61 5.91
C ARG A 395 29.60 -8.02 4.54
N ALA A 396 29.34 -9.24 4.08
CA ALA A 396 29.72 -9.70 2.75
C ALA A 396 29.09 -8.82 1.66
N TYR A 397 27.83 -8.44 1.84
CA TYR A 397 27.15 -7.52 0.94
C TYR A 397 27.80 -6.14 0.91
N LEU A 398 28.13 -5.58 2.08
CA LEU A 398 28.80 -4.28 2.21
C LEU A 398 30.18 -4.31 1.53
N ASP A 399 30.98 -5.36 1.75
CA ASP A 399 32.32 -5.49 1.16
C ASP A 399 32.28 -5.61 -0.36
N LYS A 400 31.24 -6.25 -0.90
CA LYS A 400 31.06 -6.44 -2.36
C LYS A 400 30.47 -5.21 -3.04
N ASN A 401 29.44 -4.59 -2.44
CA ASN A 401 28.64 -3.56 -3.07
C ASN A 401 28.92 -2.14 -2.57
N GLY A 402 29.71 -1.99 -1.49
CA GLY A 402 30.06 -0.70 -0.87
C GLY A 402 28.92 -0.04 -0.07
N LYS A 403 27.81 -0.75 0.16
CA LYS A 403 26.62 -0.31 0.90
C LYS A 403 25.91 -1.48 1.56
N LEU A 404 25.07 -1.20 2.56
CA LEU A 404 24.30 -2.23 3.24
C LEU A 404 23.15 -2.77 2.35
N PRO A 405 22.74 -4.04 2.53
CA PRO A 405 21.67 -4.65 1.72
C PRO A 405 20.37 -3.84 1.75
N ILE A 406 20.01 -3.29 2.90
CA ILE A 406 18.77 -2.52 3.06
C ILE A 406 18.71 -1.27 2.17
N GLU A 407 19.86 -0.70 1.81
CA GLU A 407 19.93 0.45 0.89
C GLU A 407 19.54 0.09 -0.55
N ASP A 408 19.60 -1.19 -0.91
CA ASP A 408 19.14 -1.73 -2.19
C ASP A 408 17.73 -2.35 -2.12
N GLY A 409 17.09 -2.28 -0.96
CA GLY A 409 15.82 -2.94 -0.71
C GLY A 409 15.96 -4.46 -0.51
N VAL A 410 17.18 -4.93 -0.22
CA VAL A 410 17.44 -6.32 0.16
C VAL A 410 17.41 -6.43 1.67
N ASP A 411 16.60 -7.32 2.23
CA ASP A 411 16.54 -7.55 3.66
C ASP A 411 17.12 -8.92 4.02
N VAL A 412 18.03 -8.96 5.00
CA VAL A 412 18.60 -10.19 5.52
C VAL A 412 17.83 -10.56 6.79
N ILE A 413 17.11 -11.68 6.75
CA ILE A 413 16.12 -12.04 7.76
C ILE A 413 16.52 -13.36 8.44
N SER A 414 16.74 -13.32 9.75
CA SER A 414 16.92 -14.54 10.54
C SER A 414 15.58 -15.29 10.68
N ALA A 415 15.53 -16.52 10.18
CA ALA A 415 14.32 -17.36 10.19
C ALA A 415 14.22 -18.24 11.45
N TYR A 416 15.07 -18.04 12.46
CA TYR A 416 15.12 -18.78 13.72
C TYR A 416 14.90 -20.29 13.56
N ASN A 417 15.95 -21.01 13.26
CA ASN A 417 15.99 -22.48 13.12
C ASN A 417 14.81 -23.13 12.37
N LEU A 418 15.07 -23.67 11.18
CA LEU A 418 14.19 -24.59 10.45
C LEU A 418 12.88 -24.04 9.85
N SER A 419 12.50 -22.78 10.08
CA SER A 419 11.25 -22.23 9.53
C SER A 419 11.36 -21.73 8.08
N PHE A 420 12.49 -21.92 7.40
CA PHE A 420 12.69 -21.50 6.01
C PHE A 420 11.55 -21.91 5.07
N LEU A 421 11.09 -23.15 5.14
CA LEU A 421 10.01 -23.66 4.27
C LEU A 421 8.71 -22.87 4.41
N ARG A 422 8.43 -22.30 5.60
CA ARG A 422 7.25 -21.48 5.84
C ARG A 422 7.38 -20.10 5.17
N PHE A 423 8.57 -19.50 5.28
CA PHE A 423 8.87 -18.25 4.56
C PHE A 423 8.88 -18.45 3.05
N LEU A 424 9.42 -19.59 2.57
CA LEU A 424 9.44 -19.93 1.15
C LEU A 424 8.04 -20.18 0.60
N GLU A 425 7.11 -20.73 1.38
CA GLU A 425 5.72 -20.88 0.96
C GLU A 425 5.06 -19.54 0.66
N ILE A 426 5.29 -18.52 1.49
CA ILE A 426 4.82 -17.15 1.23
C ILE A 426 5.51 -16.57 0.01
N ALA A 427 6.85 -16.68 -0.05
CA ALA A 427 7.62 -16.14 -1.15
C ALA A 427 7.20 -16.74 -2.49
N ASP A 428 6.96 -18.04 -2.55
CA ASP A 428 6.55 -18.71 -3.79
C ASP A 428 5.15 -18.29 -4.25
N LYS A 429 4.18 -18.26 -3.33
CA LYS A 429 2.80 -17.84 -3.65
C LYS A 429 2.73 -16.38 -4.13
N LEU A 430 3.52 -15.48 -3.52
CA LEU A 430 3.59 -14.06 -3.89
C LEU A 430 4.60 -13.76 -4.99
N LYS A 431 5.36 -14.75 -5.48
CA LYS A 431 6.45 -14.56 -6.45
C LYS A 431 7.47 -13.52 -5.99
N LEU A 432 7.80 -13.55 -4.69
CA LEU A 432 8.82 -12.69 -4.10
C LEU A 432 10.22 -13.27 -4.36
N ALA A 433 11.18 -12.38 -4.65
CA ALA A 433 12.57 -12.79 -4.75
C ALA A 433 13.13 -13.18 -3.37
N ALA A 434 13.47 -14.44 -3.19
CA ALA A 434 13.99 -14.96 -1.93
C ALA A 434 15.24 -15.82 -2.14
N CYS A 435 16.18 -15.72 -1.22
CA CYS A 435 17.36 -16.57 -1.19
C CYS A 435 17.53 -17.14 0.23
N VAL A 436 17.75 -18.45 0.33
CA VAL A 436 18.11 -19.11 1.60
C VAL A 436 19.61 -19.29 1.64
N VAL A 437 20.24 -18.90 2.75
CA VAL A 437 21.62 -19.20 3.08
C VAL A 437 21.59 -20.14 4.29
N THR A 438 22.04 -21.37 4.10
CA THR A 438 21.94 -22.41 5.12
C THR A 438 23.16 -23.32 5.11
N ASP A 439 23.50 -23.86 6.26
CA ASP A 439 24.54 -24.86 6.41
C ASP A 439 24.11 -26.20 5.80
N ASN A 440 25.03 -27.00 5.29
CA ASN A 440 24.72 -28.33 4.76
C ASN A 440 24.76 -29.45 5.84
N ASP A 441 25.23 -29.11 7.05
CA ASP A 441 25.32 -30.02 8.20
C ASP A 441 25.98 -31.39 7.90
N GLY A 442 26.79 -31.45 6.85
CA GLY A 442 27.43 -32.68 6.37
C GLY A 442 26.52 -33.63 5.58
N ASN A 443 25.31 -33.22 5.21
CA ASN A 443 24.36 -34.04 4.45
C ASN A 443 23.64 -33.25 3.35
N VAL A 444 24.33 -33.02 2.24
CA VAL A 444 23.81 -32.31 1.06
C VAL A 444 22.56 -32.99 0.47
N ASN A 445 22.48 -34.32 0.51
CA ASN A 445 21.31 -35.01 -0.04
C ASN A 445 20.04 -34.73 0.77
N ALA A 446 20.13 -34.76 2.09
CA ALA A 446 19.01 -34.41 2.96
C ALA A 446 18.57 -32.94 2.76
N LEU A 447 19.52 -32.03 2.52
CA LEU A 447 19.24 -30.63 2.20
C LEU A 447 18.52 -30.50 0.86
N LYS A 448 19.00 -31.18 -0.19
CA LYS A 448 18.32 -31.21 -1.51
C LYS A 448 16.90 -31.76 -1.41
N ASP A 449 16.69 -32.82 -0.65
CA ASP A 449 15.35 -33.39 -0.41
C ASP A 449 14.44 -32.42 0.34
N LYS A 450 14.97 -31.70 1.33
CA LYS A 450 14.22 -30.69 2.11
C LYS A 450 13.70 -29.56 1.22
N TYR A 451 14.51 -29.09 0.25
CA TYR A 451 14.18 -27.93 -0.59
C TYR A 451 13.78 -28.31 -2.02
N LYS A 452 13.49 -29.58 -2.31
CA LYS A 452 13.24 -30.10 -3.66
C LYS A 452 12.17 -29.30 -4.44
N ASP A 453 11.15 -28.80 -3.76
CA ASP A 453 10.05 -28.05 -4.38
C ASP A 453 10.47 -26.62 -4.84
N TYR A 454 11.61 -26.13 -4.35
CA TYR A 454 12.11 -24.78 -4.63
C TYR A 454 13.40 -24.72 -5.45
N LEU A 455 14.09 -25.87 -5.67
CA LEU A 455 15.39 -25.92 -6.36
C LEU A 455 15.34 -25.44 -7.84
N HIS A 456 14.16 -25.43 -8.44
CA HIS A 456 13.95 -25.03 -9.84
C HIS A 456 13.07 -23.79 -9.97
N SER A 457 12.93 -23.02 -8.89
CA SER A 457 12.15 -21.78 -8.91
C SER A 457 12.94 -20.64 -9.56
N ASP A 458 12.27 -19.83 -10.36
CA ASP A 458 12.87 -18.66 -11.02
C ASP A 458 13.14 -17.50 -10.05
N HIS A 459 12.45 -17.46 -8.90
CA HIS A 459 12.49 -16.36 -7.93
C HIS A 459 13.00 -16.78 -6.54
N ILE A 460 13.20 -18.09 -6.30
CA ILE A 460 13.76 -18.61 -5.05
C ILE A 460 15.08 -19.31 -5.34
N ARG A 461 16.10 -19.00 -4.53
CA ARG A 461 17.41 -19.65 -4.60
C ARG A 461 17.78 -20.24 -3.24
N ILE A 462 18.43 -21.41 -3.26
CA ILE A 462 18.95 -22.08 -2.07
C ILE A 462 20.46 -22.11 -2.18
N CYS A 463 21.16 -21.38 -1.32
CA CYS A 463 22.61 -21.25 -1.29
C CYS A 463 23.19 -22.00 -0.11
N TYR A 464 24.02 -22.99 -0.36
CA TYR A 464 24.69 -23.83 0.62
C TYR A 464 26.04 -24.32 0.04
N ASP A 465 26.94 -24.77 0.87
CA ASP A 465 28.17 -25.39 0.39
C ASP A 465 27.88 -26.78 -0.18
N GLU A 466 28.20 -27.00 -1.47
CA GLU A 466 28.01 -28.30 -2.13
C GLU A 466 29.02 -29.36 -1.66
N THR A 467 30.12 -28.92 -1.04
CA THR A 467 31.15 -29.82 -0.50
C THR A 467 30.87 -30.17 0.94
N VAL A 468 31.07 -31.42 1.29
CA VAL A 468 31.02 -31.87 2.69
C VAL A 468 32.44 -31.89 3.25
N ASN A 469 32.67 -31.09 4.27
CA ASN A 469 33.94 -31.11 5.00
C ASN A 469 33.94 -32.30 5.96
N SER A 470 34.77 -33.29 5.65
CA SER A 470 34.93 -34.51 6.45
C SER A 470 36.04 -34.42 7.50
N SER A 471 36.52 -33.20 7.82
CA SER A 471 37.54 -32.98 8.86
C SER A 471 37.03 -33.48 10.22
N SER A 472 37.86 -34.29 10.91
CA SER A 472 37.56 -34.79 12.25
C SER A 472 38.21 -33.86 13.29
N ILE A 473 37.59 -32.72 13.57
CA ILE A 473 37.94 -31.84 14.68
C ILE A 473 37.12 -32.27 15.90
N GLU A 474 37.78 -32.45 17.04
CA GLU A 474 37.11 -32.71 18.30
C GLU A 474 37.20 -31.47 19.20
N ILE A 475 36.06 -31.05 19.73
CA ILE A 475 35.97 -29.96 20.71
C ILE A 475 35.18 -30.47 21.91
N ASP A 476 35.77 -30.39 23.10
CA ASP A 476 35.19 -30.91 24.34
C ASP A 476 34.89 -32.43 24.28
N ASP A 477 35.81 -33.21 23.72
CA ASP A 477 35.68 -34.67 23.50
C ASP A 477 34.47 -35.09 22.65
N LYS A 478 34.01 -34.17 21.79
CA LYS A 478 32.92 -34.43 20.83
C LYS A 478 33.30 -34.03 19.42
N ALA A 479 32.89 -34.82 18.45
CA ALA A 479 33.05 -34.47 17.05
C ALA A 479 32.36 -33.12 16.75
N TYR A 480 33.13 -32.19 16.18
CA TYR A 480 32.65 -30.87 15.79
C TYR A 480 32.14 -30.89 14.35
N ASN A 481 31.00 -30.26 14.12
CA ASN A 481 30.45 -30.15 12.76
C ASN A 481 31.22 -29.08 11.99
N CYS A 482 32.10 -29.50 11.07
CA CYS A 482 32.87 -28.62 10.21
C CYS A 482 32.10 -28.07 9.01
N ASN A 483 30.80 -28.28 8.95
CA ASN A 483 29.93 -27.88 7.84
C ASN A 483 28.98 -26.74 8.21
N THR A 484 29.40 -25.90 9.16
CA THR A 484 28.65 -24.71 9.62
C THR A 484 29.41 -23.42 9.24
N LEU A 485 28.78 -22.26 9.51
CA LEU A 485 29.32 -20.96 9.13
C LEU A 485 30.75 -20.72 9.59
N GLU A 486 31.07 -20.99 10.86
CA GLU A 486 32.37 -20.66 11.45
C GLU A 486 33.52 -21.45 10.78
N PRO A 487 33.46 -22.79 10.62
CA PRO A 487 34.48 -23.53 9.87
C PRO A 487 34.59 -23.09 8.41
N ASN A 488 33.47 -22.78 7.76
CA ASN A 488 33.49 -22.34 6.37
C ASN A 488 34.14 -20.98 6.19
N LEU A 489 33.99 -20.07 7.17
CA LEU A 489 34.73 -18.80 7.19
C LEU A 489 36.24 -19.03 7.40
N LEU A 490 36.61 -19.95 8.28
CA LEU A 490 38.02 -20.30 8.52
C LEU A 490 38.63 -20.99 7.28
N ASN A 491 37.88 -21.82 6.57
CA ASN A 491 38.34 -22.44 5.33
C ASN A 491 38.58 -21.43 4.20
N ALA A 492 37.82 -20.33 4.17
CA ALA A 492 37.97 -19.25 3.20
C ALA A 492 39.09 -18.26 3.55
N ASN A 493 39.62 -18.30 4.80
CA ASN A 493 40.63 -17.38 5.33
C ASN A 493 41.71 -18.13 6.11
N SER A 494 42.82 -17.47 6.35
CA SER A 494 43.84 -17.99 7.27
C SER A 494 43.47 -17.74 8.75
N LEU A 495 44.06 -18.52 9.65
CA LEU A 495 43.92 -18.33 11.11
C LEU A 495 44.25 -16.88 11.52
N ASP A 496 45.36 -16.34 11.00
CA ASP A 496 45.84 -14.99 11.32
C ASP A 496 44.86 -13.90 10.85
N GLU A 497 44.22 -14.06 9.71
CA GLU A 497 43.21 -13.13 9.19
C GLU A 497 41.98 -13.08 10.09
N ILE A 498 41.46 -14.22 10.50
CA ILE A 498 40.30 -14.29 11.39
C ILE A 498 40.67 -13.79 12.80
N CYS A 499 41.88 -14.11 13.32
CA CYS A 499 42.38 -13.59 14.59
C CYS A 499 42.45 -12.06 14.62
N LYS A 500 42.93 -11.43 13.54
CA LYS A 500 42.95 -9.96 13.40
C LYS A 500 41.55 -9.34 13.46
N VAL A 501 40.61 -9.97 12.77
CA VAL A 501 39.24 -9.50 12.72
C VAL A 501 38.53 -9.62 14.06
N ILE A 502 38.73 -10.75 14.75
CA ILE A 502 38.16 -10.99 16.08
C ILE A 502 38.89 -10.18 17.17
N GLY A 503 40.11 -9.75 16.89
CA GLY A 503 40.94 -9.02 17.85
C GLY A 503 41.48 -9.90 18.99
N LYS A 504 41.71 -11.19 18.71
CA LYS A 504 42.26 -12.18 19.64
C LYS A 504 43.24 -13.08 18.93
N GLU A 505 44.25 -13.57 19.64
CA GLU A 505 45.24 -14.49 19.11
C GLU A 505 44.93 -15.92 19.56
N PHE A 506 45.02 -16.85 18.62
CA PHE A 506 44.87 -18.28 18.83
C PHE A 506 46.02 -19.01 18.13
N ASN A 507 46.48 -20.13 18.74
CA ASN A 507 47.61 -20.88 18.22
C ASN A 507 47.20 -21.96 17.20
N THR A 508 45.97 -22.44 17.30
CA THR A 508 45.42 -23.50 16.43
C THR A 508 44.04 -23.15 15.93
N ASN A 509 43.63 -23.80 14.82
CA ASN A 509 42.29 -23.69 14.29
C ASN A 509 41.24 -24.23 15.27
N GLU A 510 41.60 -25.28 16.01
CA GLU A 510 40.71 -25.87 17.04
C GLU A 510 40.41 -24.88 18.17
N ASP A 511 41.45 -24.17 18.68
CA ASP A 511 41.27 -23.14 19.72
C ASP A 511 40.35 -22.02 19.25
N LEU A 512 40.55 -21.55 18.00
CA LEU A 512 39.71 -20.54 17.40
C LEU A 512 38.25 -21.02 17.24
N LEU A 513 38.04 -22.21 16.67
CA LEU A 513 36.68 -22.77 16.46
C LEU A 513 35.99 -23.04 17.81
N ASN A 514 36.70 -23.48 18.83
CA ASN A 514 36.17 -23.64 20.19
C ASN A 514 35.70 -22.29 20.76
N TYR A 515 36.51 -21.25 20.58
CA TYR A 515 36.12 -19.90 20.98
C TYR A 515 34.90 -19.40 20.20
N MET A 516 34.89 -19.54 18.89
CA MET A 516 33.75 -19.11 18.02
C MET A 516 32.47 -19.85 18.38
N LYS A 517 32.53 -21.15 18.69
CA LYS A 517 31.38 -21.96 19.12
C LYS A 517 30.69 -21.36 20.34
N GLY A 518 31.47 -20.89 21.33
CA GLY A 518 30.91 -20.27 22.55
C GLY A 518 30.50 -18.81 22.40
N HIS A 519 30.97 -18.12 21.35
CA HIS A 519 30.86 -16.66 21.18
C HIS A 519 30.39 -16.30 19.76
N LYS A 520 29.47 -17.08 19.17
CA LYS A 520 29.05 -16.94 17.78
C LYS A 520 28.67 -15.50 17.40
N THR A 521 27.77 -14.89 18.16
CA THR A 521 27.29 -13.53 17.89
C THR A 521 28.37 -12.47 18.09
N ASP A 522 29.26 -12.63 19.09
CA ASP A 522 30.34 -11.69 19.33
C ASP A 522 31.37 -11.73 18.19
N CYS A 523 31.71 -12.93 17.69
CA CYS A 523 32.58 -13.11 16.55
C CYS A 523 31.97 -12.52 15.26
N ALA A 524 30.71 -12.80 15.01
CA ALA A 524 29.99 -12.22 13.86
C ALA A 524 29.90 -10.69 13.93
N LEU A 525 29.70 -10.14 15.12
CA LEU A 525 29.72 -8.69 15.35
C LEU A 525 31.12 -8.08 15.14
N ALA A 526 32.17 -8.78 15.55
CA ALA A 526 33.54 -8.36 15.29
C ALA A 526 33.84 -8.34 13.80
N ILE A 527 33.42 -9.38 13.06
CA ILE A 527 33.50 -9.44 11.60
C ILE A 527 32.76 -8.27 10.96
N PHE A 528 31.52 -8.02 11.38
CA PHE A 528 30.72 -6.93 10.84
C PHE A 528 31.35 -5.55 11.05
N LYS A 529 31.95 -5.30 12.20
CA LYS A 529 32.58 -4.01 12.58
C LYS A 529 33.99 -3.83 12.05
N SER A 530 34.67 -4.91 11.66
CA SER A 530 36.06 -4.87 11.24
C SER A 530 36.26 -4.01 10.00
N LYS A 531 37.43 -3.35 9.90
CA LYS A 531 37.90 -2.69 8.69
C LYS A 531 38.76 -3.60 7.81
N GLU A 532 39.19 -4.73 8.35
CA GLU A 532 39.96 -5.72 7.63
C GLU A 532 39.06 -6.44 6.60
N LYS A 533 39.63 -6.71 5.43
CA LYS A 533 38.96 -7.51 4.40
C LYS A 533 39.11 -8.99 4.73
N ILE A 534 38.02 -9.73 4.59
CA ILE A 534 38.01 -11.19 4.67
C ILE A 534 37.40 -11.77 3.42
N ASN A 535 37.67 -13.06 3.17
CA ASN A 535 37.02 -13.82 2.12
C ASN A 535 35.77 -14.48 2.68
N TYR A 536 34.77 -14.64 1.84
CA TYR A 536 33.51 -15.28 2.22
C TYR A 536 33.33 -16.60 1.47
N PRO A 537 32.73 -17.61 2.11
CA PRO A 537 32.36 -18.84 1.44
C PRO A 537 31.53 -18.57 0.17
N GLN A 538 31.70 -19.39 -0.87
CA GLN A 538 31.08 -19.15 -2.19
C GLN A 538 29.55 -19.07 -2.10
N TYR A 539 28.92 -19.92 -1.29
CA TYR A 539 27.45 -19.91 -1.15
C TYR A 539 26.90 -18.59 -0.57
N ILE A 540 27.66 -17.88 0.26
CA ILE A 540 27.32 -16.53 0.73
C ILE A 540 27.46 -15.51 -0.41
N LEU A 541 28.56 -15.63 -1.21
CA LEU A 541 28.78 -14.75 -2.35
C LEU A 541 27.71 -14.93 -3.43
N ASP A 542 27.19 -16.14 -3.60
CA ASP A 542 26.08 -16.45 -4.53
C ASP A 542 24.76 -15.85 -4.04
N ALA A 543 24.49 -15.82 -2.75
CA ALA A 543 23.27 -15.27 -2.19
C ALA A 543 23.17 -13.75 -2.36
N ILE A 544 24.31 -13.06 -2.34
CA ILE A 544 24.39 -11.58 -2.46
C ILE A 544 24.57 -11.08 -3.89
N GLN A 545 24.41 -11.96 -4.89
CA GLN A 545 24.43 -11.59 -6.32
C GLN A 545 23.16 -10.87 -6.75
#